data_de744b0b614c8b7d52a8f7abf4c575e7
#
_entry.id   de744b0b614c8b7d52a8f7abf4c575e7
#
_cell.length_a   1.000
_cell.length_b   1.000
_cell.length_c   1.000
_cell.angle_alpha   90.00
_cell.angle_beta   90.00
_cell.angle_gamma   90.00
#
_symmetry.space_group_name_H-M   'P 1'
#
loop_
_entity.id
_entity.type
_entity.pdbx_description
1 polymer ?
#
loop_
_entity_poly.entity_id
_entity_poly.type
_entity_poly.pdbx_seq_one_letter_code
_entity_poly.pdbx_strand_id
1 'polypeptide(L)'
;MDVNSTLLALIALGAAALSNAHQVVALEMKPVLPIDLATQAAQQAVNSCEKKGFAVTATVIESNGTILVVLRHQDAGPHTIENSFNKAYTVSSFGRIANRSTRRLSSCSILRI
;
A
#
# COMPACT_ATOMS: atom_id res chain seq x y z
N MET A 1 26.52 -60.65 21.33
CA MET A 1 25.73 -59.78 20.39
C MET A 1 24.59 -59.23 21.19
N ASP A 2 24.76 -58.00 21.65
CA ASP A 2 23.86 -57.37 22.63
C ASP A 2 22.62 -56.82 21.93
N VAL A 3 21.49 -57.36 22.32
CA VAL A 3 20.15 -56.97 21.83
C VAL A 3 19.86 -55.48 22.05
N ASN A 4 20.55 -54.88 23.00
CA ASN A 4 20.46 -53.47 23.33
C ASN A 4 21.08 -52.53 22.27
N SER A 5 22.11 -53.03 21.56
CA SER A 5 22.77 -52.18 20.51
C SER A 5 21.95 -52.06 19.24
N THR A 6 21.18 -53.12 18.91
CA THR A 6 20.27 -53.10 17.74
C THR A 6 19.00 -52.29 17.99
N LEU A 7 18.53 -52.25 19.24
CA LEU A 7 17.36 -51.44 19.60
C LEU A 7 17.63 -49.94 19.53
N LEU A 8 18.82 -49.51 19.97
CA LEU A 8 19.26 -48.11 19.87
C LEU A 8 19.43 -47.64 18.43
N ALA A 9 19.87 -48.52 17.53
CA ALA A 9 20.05 -48.19 16.11
C ALA A 9 18.69 -47.97 15.38
N LEU A 10 17.68 -48.71 15.77
CA LEU A 10 16.32 -48.58 15.19
C LEU A 10 15.60 -47.30 15.65
N ILE A 11 15.84 -46.84 16.86
CA ILE A 11 15.26 -45.59 17.37
C ILE A 11 15.90 -44.35 16.70
N ALA A 12 17.17 -44.42 16.34
CA ALA A 12 17.84 -43.32 15.65
C ALA A 12 17.40 -43.11 14.21
N LEU A 13 16.92 -44.19 13.52
CA LEU A 13 16.41 -44.05 12.15
C LEU A 13 14.98 -43.48 12.08
N GLY A 14 14.21 -43.59 13.16
CA GLY A 14 12.81 -43.12 13.18
C GLY A 14 12.65 -41.62 13.40
N ALA A 15 13.68 -40.93 13.87
CA ALA A 15 13.61 -39.48 14.21
C ALA A 15 13.86 -38.56 13.00
N ALA A 16 14.39 -39.05 11.90
CA ALA A 16 14.75 -38.23 10.73
C ALA A 16 13.60 -37.98 9.75
N ALA A 17 12.44 -38.60 9.94
CA ALA A 17 11.32 -38.54 8.96
C ALA A 17 10.24 -37.51 9.29
N LEU A 18 10.34 -36.77 10.40
CA LEU A 18 9.29 -35.84 10.88
C LEU A 18 9.60 -34.36 10.67
N SER A 19 10.67 -33.99 9.97
CA SER A 19 11.00 -32.61 9.65
C SER A 19 10.51 -32.17 8.25
N ASN A 20 9.34 -32.63 7.84
CA ASN A 20 8.59 -31.90 6.81
C ASN A 20 7.99 -30.65 7.46
N ALA A 21 8.83 -29.62 7.61
CA ALA A 21 8.36 -28.28 7.92
C ALA A 21 7.31 -27.92 6.88
N HIS A 22 6.07 -27.85 7.30
CA HIS A 22 5.02 -27.22 6.52
C HIS A 22 5.46 -25.78 6.30
N GLN A 23 5.97 -25.47 5.13
CA GLN A 23 6.11 -24.09 4.68
C GLN A 23 4.68 -23.56 4.53
N VAL A 24 4.18 -22.96 5.59
CA VAL A 24 2.99 -22.13 5.53
C VAL A 24 3.36 -20.95 4.68
N VAL A 25 3.03 -21.01 3.39
CA VAL A 25 3.07 -19.83 2.52
C VAL A 25 2.05 -18.86 3.12
N ALA A 26 2.53 -17.92 3.91
CA ALA A 26 1.70 -16.81 4.35
C ALA A 26 1.31 -16.03 3.08
N LEU A 27 0.06 -16.20 2.66
CA LEU A 27 -0.55 -15.34 1.65
C LEU A 27 -0.57 -13.93 2.25
N GLU A 28 0.36 -13.11 1.83
CA GLU A 28 0.39 -11.70 2.18
C GLU A 28 -0.85 -11.05 1.55
N MET A 29 -1.89 -10.90 2.36
CA MET A 29 -3.10 -10.19 1.96
C MET A 29 -2.76 -8.71 1.85
N LYS A 30 -2.52 -8.24 0.63
CA LYS A 30 -2.34 -6.83 0.37
C LYS A 30 -3.67 -6.11 0.58
N PRO A 31 -3.73 -5.11 1.48
CA PRO A 31 -4.97 -4.36 1.68
C PRO A 31 -5.34 -3.63 0.38
N VAL A 32 -6.55 -3.85 -0.10
CA VAL A 32 -7.12 -3.16 -1.25
C VAL A 32 -8.00 -2.03 -0.75
N LEU A 33 -7.81 -0.81 -1.27
CA LEU A 33 -8.67 0.32 -0.95
C LEU A 33 -9.98 0.21 -1.73
N PRO A 34 -11.15 0.11 -1.07
CA PRO A 34 -12.44 0.12 -1.75
C PRO A 34 -12.64 1.42 -2.53
N ILE A 35 -13.23 1.33 -3.72
CA ILE A 35 -13.45 2.48 -4.59
C ILE A 35 -14.31 3.58 -3.94
N ASP A 36 -15.27 3.19 -3.10
CA ASP A 36 -16.13 4.14 -2.39
C ASP A 36 -15.32 4.99 -1.40
N LEU A 37 -14.39 4.39 -0.66
CA LEU A 37 -13.51 5.11 0.25
C LEU A 37 -12.52 6.01 -0.52
N ALA A 38 -12.01 5.52 -1.64
CA ALA A 38 -11.13 6.32 -2.51
C ALA A 38 -11.86 7.57 -3.04
N THR A 39 -13.12 7.40 -3.45
CA THR A 39 -13.97 8.51 -3.94
C THR A 39 -14.26 9.52 -2.82
N GLN A 40 -14.65 9.06 -1.63
CA GLN A 40 -14.89 9.92 -0.48
C GLN A 40 -13.64 10.72 -0.11
N ALA A 41 -12.48 10.08 -0.10
CA ALA A 41 -11.21 10.74 0.21
C ALA A 41 -10.89 11.83 -0.83
N ALA A 42 -11.04 11.55 -2.13
CA ALA A 42 -10.84 12.52 -3.19
C ALA A 42 -11.80 13.71 -3.05
N GLN A 43 -13.09 13.45 -2.77
CA GLN A 43 -14.10 14.48 -2.59
C GLN A 43 -13.79 15.37 -1.39
N GLN A 44 -13.41 14.78 -0.24
CA GLN A 44 -13.05 15.56 0.94
C GLN A 44 -11.83 16.43 0.71
N ALA A 45 -10.85 15.94 -0.06
CA ALA A 45 -9.66 16.71 -0.40
C ALA A 45 -10.01 17.95 -1.24
N VAL A 46 -10.80 17.76 -2.31
CA VAL A 46 -11.24 18.86 -3.17
C VAL A 46 -12.04 19.88 -2.36
N ASN A 47 -13.05 19.43 -1.60
CA ASN A 47 -13.88 20.31 -0.77
C ASN A 47 -13.09 21.07 0.29
N SER A 48 -12.08 20.41 0.89
CA SER A 48 -11.23 21.04 1.91
C SER A 48 -10.36 22.15 1.33
N CYS A 49 -9.87 21.95 0.10
CA CYS A 49 -9.09 22.96 -0.60
C CYS A 49 -9.96 24.11 -1.13
N GLU A 50 -11.16 23.81 -1.63
CA GLU A 50 -12.15 24.79 -2.06
C GLU A 50 -12.50 25.77 -0.93
N LYS A 51 -12.74 25.25 0.29
CA LYS A 51 -12.99 26.08 1.49
C LYS A 51 -11.85 27.05 1.81
N LYS A 52 -10.64 26.78 1.32
CA LYS A 52 -9.46 27.63 1.46
C LYS A 52 -9.22 28.54 0.25
N GLY A 53 -10.13 28.52 -0.74
CA GLY A 53 -10.04 29.31 -1.97
C GLY A 53 -9.17 28.69 -3.07
N PHE A 54 -8.87 27.38 -3.01
CA PHE A 54 -8.03 26.69 -4.00
C PHE A 54 -8.86 25.70 -4.82
N ALA A 55 -8.85 25.86 -6.14
CA ALA A 55 -9.39 24.89 -7.09
C ALA A 55 -8.28 23.86 -7.41
N VAL A 56 -8.51 22.60 -7.03
CA VAL A 56 -7.51 21.52 -7.13
C VAL A 56 -8.04 20.28 -7.82
N THR A 57 -7.13 19.40 -8.22
CA THR A 57 -7.43 18.02 -8.60
C THR A 57 -6.85 17.07 -7.55
N ALA A 58 -7.66 16.10 -7.11
CA ALA A 58 -7.25 15.02 -6.24
C ALA A 58 -7.17 13.72 -7.05
N THR A 59 -6.04 13.02 -6.99
CA THR A 59 -5.84 11.71 -7.59
C THR A 59 -5.55 10.69 -6.50
N VAL A 60 -6.31 9.60 -6.48
CA VAL A 60 -6.11 8.44 -5.60
C VAL A 60 -5.59 7.30 -6.43
N ILE A 61 -4.49 6.71 -6.01
CA ILE A 61 -3.85 5.57 -6.68
C ILE A 61 -3.64 4.42 -5.71
N GLU A 62 -3.58 3.21 -6.23
CA GLU A 62 -3.11 2.03 -5.51
C GLU A 62 -1.59 2.08 -5.28
N SER A 63 -1.10 1.24 -4.38
CA SER A 63 0.33 1.12 -4.09
C SER A 63 1.19 0.69 -5.28
N ASN A 64 0.59 0.09 -6.32
CA ASN A 64 1.24 -0.28 -7.58
C ASN A 64 1.25 0.86 -8.61
N GLY A 65 0.65 2.03 -8.28
CA GLY A 65 0.57 3.18 -9.17
C GLY A 65 -0.68 3.23 -10.05
N THR A 66 -1.58 2.25 -9.96
CA THR A 66 -2.84 2.25 -10.73
C THR A 66 -3.79 3.32 -10.18
N ILE A 67 -4.40 4.09 -11.08
CA ILE A 67 -5.37 5.13 -10.73
C ILE A 67 -6.68 4.46 -10.30
N LEU A 68 -7.19 4.84 -9.14
CA LEU A 68 -8.54 4.51 -8.66
C LEU A 68 -9.53 5.62 -8.97
N VAL A 69 -9.18 6.86 -8.62
CA VAL A 69 -10.05 8.02 -8.76
C VAL A 69 -9.24 9.25 -9.15
N VAL A 70 -9.79 10.03 -10.08
CA VAL A 70 -9.35 11.40 -10.36
C VAL A 70 -10.54 12.31 -10.23
N LEU A 71 -10.50 13.24 -9.29
CA LEU A 71 -11.54 14.23 -9.09
C LEU A 71 -10.97 15.64 -9.27
N ARG A 72 -11.45 16.35 -10.28
CA ARG A 72 -11.02 17.72 -10.58
C ARG A 72 -12.13 18.71 -10.20
N HIS A 73 -11.78 19.75 -9.46
CA HIS A 73 -12.68 20.89 -9.28
C HIS A 73 -12.94 21.57 -10.64
N GLN A 74 -14.14 22.05 -10.86
CA GLN A 74 -14.54 22.67 -12.14
C GLN A 74 -13.60 23.80 -12.59
N ASP A 75 -13.14 24.62 -11.63
CA ASP A 75 -12.29 25.78 -11.87
C ASP A 75 -10.79 25.45 -11.84
N ALA A 76 -10.42 24.20 -11.58
CA ALA A 76 -9.03 23.78 -11.63
C ALA A 76 -8.53 23.69 -13.08
N GLY A 77 -7.33 24.16 -13.33
CA GLY A 77 -6.73 24.09 -14.66
C GLY A 77 -6.50 22.65 -15.12
N PRO A 78 -6.56 22.35 -16.44
CA PRO A 78 -6.41 20.98 -16.97
C PRO A 78 -5.07 20.34 -16.63
N HIS A 79 -4.00 21.10 -16.52
CA HIS A 79 -2.66 20.62 -16.13
C HIS A 79 -2.62 20.04 -14.70
N THR A 80 -3.60 20.37 -13.86
CA THR A 80 -3.65 19.87 -12.48
C THR A 80 -3.94 18.37 -12.42
N ILE A 81 -4.54 17.77 -13.46
CA ILE A 81 -4.80 16.33 -13.57
C ILE A 81 -3.47 15.57 -13.59
N GLU A 82 -2.60 15.91 -14.54
CA GLU A 82 -1.29 15.28 -14.66
C GLU A 82 -0.41 15.55 -13.43
N ASN A 83 -0.40 16.79 -12.95
CA ASN A 83 0.37 17.17 -11.75
C ASN A 83 -0.07 16.39 -10.51
N SER A 84 -1.37 16.19 -10.30
CA SER A 84 -1.88 15.44 -9.16
C SER A 84 -1.50 13.96 -9.25
N PHE A 85 -1.57 13.36 -10.43
CA PHE A 85 -1.14 11.99 -10.67
C PHE A 85 0.36 11.82 -10.43
N ASN A 86 1.19 12.69 -11.00
CA ASN A 86 2.65 12.63 -10.85
C ASN A 86 3.07 12.73 -9.37
N LYS A 87 2.40 13.58 -8.59
CA LYS A 87 2.63 13.68 -7.14
C LYS A 87 2.23 12.41 -6.41
N ALA A 88 1.05 11.86 -6.69
CA ALA A 88 0.58 10.62 -6.08
C ALA A 88 1.53 9.46 -6.42
N TYR A 89 1.92 9.32 -7.68
CA TYR A 89 2.83 8.29 -8.16
C TYR A 89 4.21 8.40 -7.50
N THR A 90 4.77 9.60 -7.39
CA THR A 90 6.03 9.85 -6.71
C THR A 90 5.98 9.39 -5.25
N VAL A 91 4.91 9.71 -4.53
CA VAL A 91 4.73 9.30 -3.14
C VAL A 91 4.62 7.78 -3.01
N SER A 92 3.91 7.13 -3.92
CA SER A 92 3.82 5.66 -3.94
C SER A 92 5.17 4.99 -4.23
N SER A 93 5.92 5.53 -5.21
CA SER A 93 7.19 4.96 -5.65
C SER A 93 8.31 5.12 -4.62
N PHE A 94 8.38 6.25 -3.92
CA PHE A 94 9.40 6.53 -2.91
C PHE A 94 9.02 6.09 -1.50
N GLY A 95 7.80 5.61 -1.28
CA GLY A 95 7.34 5.03 -0.03
C GLY A 95 7.55 5.95 1.18
N ARG A 96 8.25 5.44 2.23
CA ARG A 96 8.44 6.14 3.50
C ARG A 96 9.25 7.44 3.42
N ILE A 97 10.08 7.62 2.40
CA ILE A 97 10.93 8.82 2.24
C ILE A 97 10.05 10.02 1.93
N ALA A 98 9.08 9.86 1.07
CA ALA A 98 8.10 10.90 0.74
C ALA A 98 7.25 11.33 1.94
N ASN A 99 7.03 10.43 2.92
CA ASN A 99 6.25 10.71 4.13
C ASN A 99 6.83 11.83 4.99
N ARG A 100 8.14 11.96 5.05
CA ARG A 100 8.80 12.99 5.86
C ARG A 100 8.79 14.36 5.18
N SER A 101 8.88 14.38 3.86
CA SER A 101 8.88 15.62 3.05
C SER A 101 7.48 16.22 2.86
N THR A 102 6.46 15.35 2.72
CA THR A 102 5.08 15.78 2.43
C THR A 102 4.36 16.39 3.62
N ARG A 103 4.79 16.17 4.85
CA ARG A 103 4.20 16.83 6.02
C ARG A 103 4.37 18.36 6.04
N ARG A 104 5.30 18.90 5.25
CA ARG A 104 5.55 20.34 5.15
C ARG A 104 4.82 21.02 3.99
N LEU A 105 4.26 20.24 3.07
CA LEU A 105 3.46 20.76 1.98
C LEU A 105 2.04 21.02 2.48
N SER A 106 1.51 22.20 2.18
CA SER A 106 0.17 22.60 2.58
C SER A 106 -0.85 21.51 2.19
N SER A 107 -1.84 21.30 3.04
CA SER A 107 -2.86 20.26 2.93
C SER A 107 -3.59 20.19 1.56
N CYS A 108 -3.46 21.22 0.74
CA CYS A 108 -4.07 21.31 -0.58
C CYS A 108 -3.17 20.83 -1.73
N SER A 109 -1.95 20.39 -1.46
CA SER A 109 -1.02 19.97 -2.51
C SER A 109 -0.92 18.46 -2.68
N ILE A 110 -1.23 17.67 -1.64
CA ILE A 110 -1.08 16.22 -1.68
C ILE A 110 -2.11 15.58 -0.75
N LEU A 111 -3.00 14.77 -1.30
CA LEU A 111 -3.75 13.79 -0.54
C LEU A 111 -2.98 12.48 -0.50
N ARG A 112 -2.71 12.00 0.70
CA ARG A 112 -2.08 10.73 0.95
C ARG A 112 -3.08 9.81 1.66
N ILE A 113 -3.29 8.66 1.09
CA ILE A 113 -3.97 7.53 1.72
C ILE A 113 -2.97 6.39 1.90
#